data_5b752ac778ffdf25066f6aef0f99b6ed
#
_entry.id   5b752ac778ffdf25066f6aef0f99b6ed
#
_cell.length_a   1.000
_cell.length_b   1.000
_cell.length_c   1.000
_cell.angle_alpha   90.00
_cell.angle_beta   90.00
_cell.angle_gamma   90.00
#
_symmetry.space_group_name_H-M   'P 1'
#
loop_
_entity.id
_entity.type
_entity.pdbx_description
1 polymer ?
#
loop_
_entity_poly.entity_id
_entity_poly.type
_entity_poly.pdbx_seq_one_letter_code
_entity_poly.pdbx_strand_id
1 'polypeptide(L)'
;MTLIVAMKYKEGVVIASDSRVTYGEEPLMREESPKIEILGKFAITGAGLVGPLERIINEIVSTFKSVPSPSFEDVVLKCEDIMYQFYEKYAERIKKDTKEEEDWSILLASKDRIYYVLPTGWSEEEPNYTSDGSGHLYAEYILKQRFKPNMSEKEAKELTVYTISQTSRIDPNVGGKIQMTLIDKNSLRQVGDDEINEILESIKELAFEAEREIQNIVHEIVEKRRWINTVSNQKFDFELFEQNEFAISEIQKSCKNETDFTSRISALALLVDGIRVSNLDKQIVIHPTPGSLNVLEAFLKEKYQDFDITLIVNLRDIMTLRSKKMPIHEDDPKLIQVILKWEHKIPPNWASLWKQALMRYLQSLSELEKLLSS
;
A
#
# COMPACT_ATOMS: atom_id res chain seq x y z
N MET A 1 8.70 -17.10 13.84
CA MET A 1 8.77 -16.08 12.78
C MET A 1 8.12 -14.82 13.30
N THR A 2 8.43 -13.65 12.74
CA THR A 2 8.02 -12.35 13.28
C THR A 2 8.17 -11.28 12.20
N LEU A 3 7.76 -10.04 12.50
CA LEU A 3 8.16 -8.83 11.79
C LEU A 3 8.68 -7.82 12.80
N ILE A 4 9.89 -7.35 12.59
CA ILE A 4 10.46 -6.21 13.29
C ILE A 4 10.68 -5.06 12.31
N VAL A 5 10.48 -3.83 12.78
CA VAL A 5 10.61 -2.60 11.99
C VAL A 5 11.30 -1.55 12.83
N ALA A 6 12.25 -0.84 12.24
CA ALA A 6 12.81 0.37 12.84
C ALA A 6 12.87 1.49 11.79
N MET A 7 12.58 2.73 12.19
CA MET A 7 12.70 3.90 11.29
C MET A 7 13.05 5.17 12.05
N LYS A 8 13.83 6.02 11.38
CA LYS A 8 14.16 7.37 11.88
C LYS A 8 13.00 8.34 11.63
N TYR A 9 12.73 9.21 12.57
CA TYR A 9 11.87 10.37 12.41
C TYR A 9 12.63 11.61 12.88
N LYS A 10 12.03 12.78 12.76
CA LYS A 10 12.70 14.06 12.99
C LYS A 10 13.38 14.18 14.35
N GLU A 11 12.75 13.66 15.39
CA GLU A 11 13.21 13.79 16.77
C GLU A 11 13.94 12.54 17.31
N GLY A 12 13.84 11.39 16.59
CA GLY A 12 14.35 10.12 17.13
C GLY A 12 14.20 8.91 16.21
N VAL A 13 14.08 7.74 16.85
CA VAL A 13 13.85 6.45 16.21
C VAL A 13 12.63 5.77 16.81
N VAL A 14 11.78 5.20 15.97
CA VAL A 14 10.76 4.24 16.38
C VAL A 14 11.25 2.82 16.06
N ILE A 15 11.10 1.91 17.03
CA ILE A 15 11.32 0.48 16.86
C ILE A 15 10.05 -0.26 17.25
N ALA A 16 9.63 -1.22 16.44
CA ALA A 16 8.38 -1.92 16.64
C ALA A 16 8.45 -3.38 16.20
N SER A 17 7.56 -4.20 16.72
CA SER A 17 7.43 -5.61 16.41
C SER A 17 5.97 -6.04 16.53
N ASP A 18 5.60 -7.11 15.83
CA ASP A 18 4.42 -7.89 16.14
C ASP A 18 4.66 -8.76 17.39
N SER A 19 3.63 -9.29 18.04
CA SER A 19 3.78 -10.14 19.23
C SER A 19 3.55 -11.63 18.98
N ARG A 20 3.22 -12.04 17.75
CA ARG A 20 2.97 -13.45 17.41
C ARG A 20 4.25 -14.27 17.38
N VAL A 21 4.19 -15.46 17.96
CA VAL A 21 5.24 -16.49 17.85
C VAL A 21 4.61 -17.73 17.24
N THR A 22 5.21 -18.25 16.17
CA THR A 22 4.79 -19.49 15.50
C THR A 22 5.81 -20.59 15.75
N TYR A 23 5.35 -21.80 16.03
CA TYR A 23 6.20 -22.97 16.30
C TYR A 23 6.00 -24.02 15.19
N GLY A 24 7.03 -24.24 14.37
CA GLY A 24 7.01 -25.26 13.32
C GLY A 24 5.96 -25.06 12.22
N GLU A 25 5.62 -26.13 11.54
CA GLU A 25 4.60 -26.14 10.46
C GLU A 25 3.16 -26.20 10.99
N GLU A 26 2.94 -26.59 12.25
CA GLU A 26 1.63 -26.56 12.89
C GLU A 26 1.42 -25.24 13.64
N PRO A 27 0.21 -24.66 13.59
CA PRO A 27 -0.05 -23.34 14.15
C PRO A 27 -0.25 -23.38 15.67
N LEU A 28 0.72 -23.86 16.43
CA LEU A 28 0.82 -23.52 17.84
C LEU A 28 1.27 -22.07 17.91
N MET A 29 0.28 -21.16 18.00
CA MET A 29 0.52 -19.73 18.05
C MET A 29 0.48 -19.24 19.50
N ARG A 30 1.51 -18.51 19.90
CA ARG A 30 1.48 -17.67 21.08
C ARG A 30 1.34 -16.21 20.61
N GLU A 31 0.24 -15.55 20.95
CA GLU A 31 -0.09 -14.23 20.41
C GLU A 31 0.46 -13.05 21.24
N GLU A 32 0.97 -13.30 22.43
CA GLU A 32 1.45 -12.24 23.33
C GLU A 32 2.85 -12.58 23.85
N SER A 33 3.88 -12.30 23.06
CA SER A 33 5.27 -12.42 23.51
C SER A 33 5.96 -11.05 23.42
N PRO A 34 6.54 -10.54 24.51
CA PRO A 34 7.40 -9.37 24.44
C PRO A 34 8.59 -9.65 23.52
N LYS A 35 8.83 -8.74 22.58
CA LYS A 35 9.94 -8.88 21.62
C LYS A 35 10.89 -7.69 21.61
N ILE A 36 10.57 -6.63 22.33
CA ILE A 36 11.42 -5.44 22.44
C ILE A 36 11.92 -5.34 23.87
N GLU A 37 13.24 -5.38 24.03
CA GLU A 37 13.92 -5.18 25.31
C GLU A 37 14.58 -3.81 25.38
N ILE A 38 14.63 -3.24 26.60
CA ILE A 38 15.18 -1.90 26.83
C ILE A 38 16.53 -2.03 27.55
N LEU A 39 17.55 -1.41 26.96
CA LEU A 39 18.91 -1.35 27.46
C LEU A 39 19.28 0.11 27.80
N GLY A 40 18.84 0.62 28.94
CA GLY A 40 19.07 2.01 29.32
C GLY A 40 18.41 3.01 28.36
N LYS A 41 19.19 3.59 27.44
CA LYS A 41 18.72 4.55 26.41
C LYS A 41 18.53 3.93 25.05
N PHE A 42 18.62 2.62 24.94
CA PHE A 42 18.58 1.87 23.69
C PHE A 42 17.47 0.84 23.74
N ALA A 43 16.99 0.43 22.59
CA ALA A 43 16.08 -0.70 22.45
C ALA A 43 16.69 -1.76 21.56
N ILE A 44 16.39 -3.01 21.84
CA ILE A 44 16.83 -4.18 21.10
C ILE A 44 15.63 -5.06 20.79
N THR A 45 15.58 -5.59 19.58
CA THR A 45 14.64 -6.62 19.16
C THR A 45 15.34 -7.58 18.21
N GLY A 46 14.70 -8.68 17.86
CA GLY A 46 15.27 -9.60 16.88
C GLY A 46 14.21 -10.42 16.15
N ALA A 47 14.63 -10.99 15.03
CA ALA A 47 13.86 -11.90 14.21
C ALA A 47 14.58 -13.25 14.08
N GLY A 48 13.81 -14.33 13.81
CA GLY A 48 14.36 -15.68 13.59
C GLY A 48 13.89 -16.71 14.62
N LEU A 49 14.73 -17.72 14.87
CA LEU A 49 14.42 -18.82 15.79
C LEU A 49 14.32 -18.35 17.24
N VAL A 50 13.20 -18.57 17.89
CA VAL A 50 12.87 -18.05 19.23
C VAL A 50 13.90 -18.45 20.28
N GLY A 51 14.21 -19.75 20.40
CA GLY A 51 15.09 -20.24 21.47
C GLY A 51 16.53 -19.70 21.40
N PRO A 52 17.19 -19.69 20.25
CA PRO A 52 18.47 -19.02 20.06
C PRO A 52 18.39 -17.53 20.35
N LEU A 53 17.41 -16.84 19.80
CA LEU A 53 17.25 -15.40 19.90
C LEU A 53 17.02 -14.95 21.36
N GLU A 54 16.14 -15.63 22.10
CA GLU A 54 15.93 -15.32 23.53
C GLU A 54 17.23 -15.46 24.35
N ARG A 55 18.06 -16.47 24.05
CA ARG A 55 19.35 -16.61 24.73
C ARG A 55 20.32 -15.50 24.43
N ILE A 56 20.42 -15.11 23.15
CA ILE A 56 21.29 -14.03 22.69
C ILE A 56 20.87 -12.71 23.37
N ILE A 57 19.59 -12.36 23.27
CA ILE A 57 19.04 -11.13 23.86
C ILE A 57 19.26 -11.12 25.39
N ASN A 58 18.96 -12.22 26.06
CA ASN A 58 19.18 -12.32 27.51
C ASN A 58 20.66 -12.15 27.90
N GLU A 59 21.59 -12.68 27.12
CA GLU A 59 23.04 -12.51 27.36
C GLU A 59 23.45 -11.06 27.16
N ILE A 60 22.98 -10.39 26.12
CA ILE A 60 23.21 -8.96 25.87
C ILE A 60 22.66 -8.13 27.05
N VAL A 61 21.38 -8.33 27.38
CA VAL A 61 20.72 -7.61 28.47
C VAL A 61 21.46 -7.80 29.80
N SER A 62 21.85 -9.05 30.14
CA SER A 62 22.56 -9.35 31.38
C SER A 62 23.94 -8.70 31.44
N THR A 63 24.65 -8.64 30.32
CA THR A 63 25.97 -7.99 30.20
C THR A 63 25.89 -6.51 30.56
N PHE A 64 24.86 -5.81 30.09
CA PHE A 64 24.72 -4.37 30.31
C PHE A 64 23.93 -3.99 31.56
N LYS A 65 23.30 -4.95 32.25
CA LYS A 65 22.53 -4.68 33.47
C LYS A 65 23.33 -3.99 34.60
N SER A 66 24.62 -4.25 34.66
CA SER A 66 25.54 -3.68 35.66
C SER A 66 26.40 -2.55 35.11
N VAL A 67 26.30 -2.20 33.85
CA VAL A 67 27.10 -1.12 33.23
C VAL A 67 26.33 0.19 33.31
N PRO A 68 26.79 1.17 34.07
CA PRO A 68 26.12 2.47 34.15
C PRO A 68 26.34 3.23 32.83
N SER A 69 25.27 3.48 32.09
CA SER A 69 25.25 4.29 30.85
C SER A 69 26.27 3.85 29.77
N PRO A 70 26.16 2.64 29.23
CA PRO A 70 27.03 2.22 28.13
C PRO A 70 26.90 3.17 26.94
N SER A 71 27.94 3.33 26.11
CA SER A 71 27.81 3.98 24.81
C SER A 71 27.05 3.07 23.85
N PHE A 72 26.45 3.64 22.82
CA PHE A 72 25.73 2.84 21.82
C PHE A 72 26.70 1.94 21.03
N GLU A 73 27.89 2.45 20.75
CA GLU A 73 28.98 1.72 20.13
C GLU A 73 29.40 0.49 20.95
N ASP A 74 29.55 0.62 22.26
CA ASP A 74 29.89 -0.51 23.14
C ASP A 74 28.79 -1.60 23.08
N VAL A 75 27.53 -1.18 23.02
CA VAL A 75 26.39 -2.13 22.85
C VAL A 75 26.44 -2.85 21.52
N VAL A 76 26.68 -2.12 20.43
CA VAL A 76 26.80 -2.71 19.07
C VAL A 76 27.95 -3.72 19.02
N LEU A 77 29.16 -3.31 19.41
CA LEU A 77 30.34 -4.19 19.42
C LEU A 77 30.13 -5.44 20.28
N LYS A 78 29.48 -5.29 21.43
CA LYS A 78 29.18 -6.44 22.27
C LYS A 78 28.12 -7.36 21.70
N CYS A 79 27.13 -6.82 20.99
CA CYS A 79 26.17 -7.61 20.23
C CYS A 79 26.87 -8.41 19.11
N GLU A 80 27.79 -7.81 18.37
CA GLU A 80 28.60 -8.47 17.37
C GLU A 80 29.36 -9.66 17.95
N ASP A 81 30.06 -9.45 19.07
CA ASP A 81 30.81 -10.51 19.77
C ASP A 81 29.91 -11.68 20.20
N ILE A 82 28.78 -11.37 20.84
CA ILE A 82 27.84 -12.38 21.35
C ILE A 82 27.21 -13.15 20.17
N MET A 83 26.79 -12.43 19.11
CA MET A 83 26.23 -13.05 17.91
C MET A 83 27.24 -13.99 17.27
N TYR A 84 28.48 -13.53 17.06
CA TYR A 84 29.54 -14.35 16.49
C TYR A 84 29.85 -15.59 17.32
N GLN A 85 30.01 -15.44 18.67
CA GLN A 85 30.25 -16.59 19.56
C GLN A 85 29.11 -17.60 19.55
N PHE A 86 27.87 -17.11 19.46
CA PHE A 86 26.71 -17.96 19.37
C PHE A 86 26.67 -18.71 18.04
N TYR A 87 26.95 -18.02 16.93
CA TYR A 87 27.06 -18.59 15.60
C TYR A 87 28.11 -19.72 15.58
N GLU A 88 29.35 -19.44 15.94
CA GLU A 88 30.44 -20.42 16.00
C GLU A 88 30.06 -21.69 16.81
N LYS A 89 29.34 -21.48 17.91
CA LYS A 89 29.01 -22.58 18.82
C LYS A 89 27.81 -23.43 18.38
N TYR A 90 26.83 -22.84 17.72
CA TYR A 90 25.52 -23.47 17.52
C TYR A 90 25.06 -23.58 16.07
N ALA A 91 25.67 -22.89 15.12
CA ALA A 91 25.24 -22.85 13.73
C ALA A 91 25.06 -24.23 13.10
N GLU A 92 26.08 -25.11 13.21
CA GLU A 92 26.00 -26.47 12.68
C GLU A 92 24.88 -27.31 13.31
N ARG A 93 24.61 -27.11 14.61
CA ARG A 93 23.55 -27.82 15.32
C ARG A 93 22.16 -27.33 14.86
N ILE A 94 21.98 -26.02 14.77
CA ILE A 94 20.73 -25.43 14.30
C ILE A 94 20.42 -25.91 12.90
N LYS A 95 21.38 -25.85 11.98
CA LYS A 95 21.23 -26.33 10.60
C LYS A 95 20.85 -27.82 10.51
N LYS A 96 21.37 -28.67 11.41
CA LYS A 96 21.00 -30.10 11.46
C LYS A 96 19.58 -30.30 11.98
N ASP A 97 19.19 -29.52 12.99
CA ASP A 97 17.90 -29.68 13.69
C ASP A 97 16.73 -29.09 12.89
N THR A 98 16.93 -27.96 12.19
CA THR A 98 15.85 -27.22 11.50
C THR A 98 15.82 -27.41 9.99
N LYS A 99 16.91 -27.86 9.36
CA LYS A 99 17.14 -27.87 7.90
C LYS A 99 17.01 -26.48 7.24
N GLU A 100 16.86 -25.44 8.05
CA GLU A 100 16.83 -24.04 7.61
C GLU A 100 18.25 -23.46 7.67
N GLU A 101 18.53 -22.52 6.79
CA GLU A 101 19.71 -21.68 6.92
C GLU A 101 19.58 -20.82 8.17
N GLU A 102 20.72 -20.41 8.72
CA GLU A 102 20.84 -19.66 9.98
C GLU A 102 20.18 -18.30 9.83
N ASP A 103 18.90 -18.24 10.18
CA ASP A 103 18.07 -17.04 10.00
C ASP A 103 17.68 -16.48 11.37
N TRP A 104 18.58 -15.68 11.96
CA TRP A 104 18.29 -14.83 13.11
C TRP A 104 19.10 -13.53 13.01
N SER A 105 18.51 -12.46 13.43
CA SER A 105 19.10 -11.14 13.40
C SER A 105 18.69 -10.31 14.61
N ILE A 106 19.42 -9.25 14.84
CA ILE A 106 19.11 -8.29 15.90
C ILE A 106 19.04 -6.89 15.30
N LEU A 107 18.02 -6.14 15.70
CA LEU A 107 17.93 -4.70 15.50
C LEU A 107 18.23 -3.98 16.81
N LEU A 108 19.15 -3.04 16.75
CA LEU A 108 19.48 -2.12 17.81
C LEU A 108 19.10 -0.70 17.41
N ALA A 109 18.44 0.02 18.31
CA ALA A 109 18.05 1.39 18.07
C ALA A 109 18.50 2.31 19.21
N SER A 110 19.03 3.47 18.84
CA SER A 110 19.25 4.63 19.69
C SER A 110 18.40 5.81 19.21
N LYS A 111 18.56 6.98 19.84
CA LYS A 111 17.83 8.20 19.46
C LYS A 111 18.03 8.68 18.02
N ASP A 112 19.10 8.26 17.34
CA ASP A 112 19.51 8.77 16.03
C ASP A 112 20.12 7.71 15.11
N ARG A 113 20.33 6.48 15.61
CA ARG A 113 21.00 5.40 14.85
C ARG A 113 20.22 4.10 14.98
N ILE A 114 20.24 3.34 13.89
CA ILE A 114 19.68 2.00 13.78
C ILE A 114 20.79 1.09 13.29
N TYR A 115 21.00 -0.03 13.96
CA TYR A 115 21.94 -1.08 13.54
C TYR A 115 21.23 -2.40 13.35
N TYR A 116 21.57 -3.05 12.26
CA TYR A 116 21.18 -4.42 11.96
C TYR A 116 22.41 -5.33 12.18
N VAL A 117 22.27 -6.34 13.03
CA VAL A 117 23.37 -7.27 13.36
C VAL A 117 23.03 -8.65 12.81
N LEU A 118 23.87 -9.13 11.91
CA LEU A 118 23.77 -10.43 11.26
C LEU A 118 24.20 -11.58 12.18
N PRO A 119 23.79 -12.83 11.93
CA PRO A 119 24.20 -13.99 12.70
C PRO A 119 25.73 -14.15 12.83
N THR A 120 26.46 -13.77 11.79
CA THR A 120 27.94 -13.84 11.74
C THR A 120 28.65 -12.76 12.56
N GLY A 121 27.89 -11.92 13.27
CA GLY A 121 28.45 -10.81 14.08
C GLY A 121 28.79 -9.54 13.29
N TRP A 122 28.50 -9.47 12.01
CA TRP A 122 28.65 -8.21 11.28
C TRP A 122 27.44 -7.31 11.52
N SER A 123 27.67 -6.02 11.70
CA SER A 123 26.62 -5.03 11.81
C SER A 123 26.68 -4.00 10.71
N GLU A 124 25.48 -3.51 10.32
CA GLU A 124 25.31 -2.44 9.36
C GLU A 124 24.46 -1.32 9.97
N GLU A 125 24.89 -0.07 9.77
CA GLU A 125 24.08 1.09 10.18
C GLU A 125 23.06 1.41 9.09
N GLU A 126 21.80 1.37 9.47
CA GLU A 126 20.69 1.68 8.56
C GLU A 126 20.41 3.19 8.53
N PRO A 127 20.47 3.82 7.36
CA PRO A 127 20.40 5.27 7.27
C PRO A 127 19.03 5.85 7.61
N ASN A 128 17.95 5.15 7.30
CA ASN A 128 16.59 5.66 7.36
C ASN A 128 15.63 4.71 8.10
N TYR A 129 15.49 3.50 7.60
CA TYR A 129 14.61 2.47 8.13
C TYR A 129 15.15 1.09 7.75
N THR A 130 14.67 0.09 8.47
CA THR A 130 14.88 -1.31 8.13
C THR A 130 13.76 -2.16 8.68
N SER A 131 13.60 -3.36 8.13
CA SER A 131 12.71 -4.38 8.65
C SER A 131 13.31 -5.77 8.50
N ASP A 132 12.91 -6.71 9.36
CA ASP A 132 13.34 -8.09 9.26
C ASP A 132 12.29 -9.08 9.79
N GLY A 133 12.52 -10.37 9.49
CA GLY A 133 11.60 -11.47 9.77
C GLY A 133 10.80 -11.92 8.56
N SER A 134 9.86 -12.87 8.73
CA SER A 134 9.10 -13.45 7.60
C SER A 134 8.33 -12.43 6.76
N GLY A 135 7.88 -11.36 7.39
CA GLY A 135 7.12 -10.29 6.73
C GLY A 135 7.97 -9.19 6.08
N HIS A 136 9.31 -9.26 6.14
CA HIS A 136 10.20 -8.15 5.76
C HIS A 136 9.98 -7.66 4.31
N LEU A 137 9.78 -8.53 3.33
CA LEU A 137 9.59 -8.13 1.93
C LEU A 137 8.37 -7.22 1.74
N TYR A 138 7.28 -7.51 2.46
CA TYR A 138 6.07 -6.69 2.42
C TYR A 138 6.27 -5.38 3.16
N ALA A 139 6.93 -5.43 4.32
CA ALA A 139 7.26 -4.25 5.11
C ALA A 139 8.16 -3.29 4.34
N GLU A 140 9.25 -3.79 3.73
CA GLU A 140 10.16 -3.01 2.90
C GLU A 140 9.45 -2.35 1.71
N TYR A 141 8.56 -3.08 1.03
CA TYR A 141 7.76 -2.51 -0.04
C TYR A 141 6.91 -1.32 0.43
N ILE A 142 6.26 -1.43 1.57
CA ILE A 142 5.44 -0.37 2.16
C ILE A 142 6.31 0.82 2.57
N LEU A 143 7.42 0.57 3.28
CA LEU A 143 8.33 1.59 3.76
C LEU A 143 8.95 2.36 2.60
N LYS A 144 9.42 1.68 1.57
CA LYS A 144 9.98 2.30 0.36
C LYS A 144 9.01 3.25 -0.34
N GLN A 145 7.71 2.96 -0.30
CA GLN A 145 6.70 3.82 -0.92
C GLN A 145 6.26 5.00 -0.04
N ARG A 146 6.26 4.84 1.28
CA ARG A 146 5.61 5.77 2.19
C ARG A 146 6.54 6.53 3.12
N PHE A 147 7.75 6.02 3.34
CA PHE A 147 8.73 6.69 4.17
C PHE A 147 9.11 8.04 3.56
N LYS A 148 9.20 9.05 4.43
CA LYS A 148 9.70 10.40 4.07
C LYS A 148 10.75 10.81 5.11
N PRO A 149 11.89 11.35 4.69
CA PRO A 149 12.85 11.93 5.64
C PRO A 149 12.19 13.02 6.50
N ASN A 150 12.57 13.09 7.77
CA ASN A 150 12.05 14.07 8.72
C ASN A 150 10.54 14.02 9.01
N MET A 151 9.93 12.85 8.92
CA MET A 151 8.56 12.63 9.40
C MET A 151 8.44 13.05 10.87
N SER A 152 7.28 13.55 11.25
CA SER A 152 6.94 13.78 12.65
C SER A 152 6.79 12.45 13.41
N GLU A 153 6.84 12.49 14.76
CA GLU A 153 6.57 11.32 15.59
C GLU A 153 5.23 10.65 15.25
N LYS A 154 4.18 11.47 15.05
CA LYS A 154 2.85 10.99 14.67
C LYS A 154 2.88 10.21 13.36
N GLU A 155 3.47 10.78 12.31
CA GLU A 155 3.58 10.14 10.99
C GLU A 155 4.40 8.84 11.06
N ALA A 156 5.47 8.82 11.85
CA ALA A 156 6.29 7.62 12.03
C ALA A 156 5.52 6.52 12.77
N LYS A 157 4.77 6.84 13.82
CA LYS A 157 3.88 5.87 14.50
C LYS A 157 2.82 5.31 13.56
N GLU A 158 2.12 6.19 12.83
CA GLU A 158 1.10 5.80 11.87
C GLU A 158 1.66 4.90 10.77
N LEU A 159 2.82 5.23 10.21
CA LEU A 159 3.47 4.40 9.19
C LEU A 159 3.90 3.05 9.75
N THR A 160 4.44 3.02 10.97
CA THR A 160 4.85 1.77 11.63
C THR A 160 3.67 0.85 11.88
N VAL A 161 2.59 1.36 12.48
CA VAL A 161 1.35 0.59 12.72
C VAL A 161 0.73 0.13 11.41
N TYR A 162 0.69 1.01 10.41
CA TYR A 162 0.21 0.66 9.08
C TYR A 162 1.03 -0.49 8.46
N THR A 163 2.36 -0.40 8.51
CA THR A 163 3.27 -1.41 7.94
C THR A 163 3.03 -2.79 8.57
N ILE A 164 3.04 -2.89 9.90
CA ILE A 164 2.83 -4.17 10.60
C ILE A 164 1.41 -4.68 10.35
N SER A 165 0.39 -3.83 10.42
CA SER A 165 -1.01 -4.18 10.20
C SER A 165 -1.30 -4.66 8.77
N GLN A 166 -0.68 -4.07 7.75
CA GLN A 166 -0.86 -4.54 6.37
C GLN A 166 -0.11 -5.85 6.11
N THR A 167 1.11 -5.98 6.65
CA THR A 167 1.89 -7.21 6.54
C THR A 167 1.17 -8.39 7.21
N SER A 168 0.55 -8.21 8.37
CA SER A 168 -0.20 -9.26 9.07
C SER A 168 -1.42 -9.80 8.30
N ARG A 169 -1.90 -9.08 7.31
CA ARG A 169 -2.98 -9.54 6.40
C ARG A 169 -2.50 -10.48 5.30
N ILE A 170 -1.20 -10.49 5.05
CA ILE A 170 -0.57 -11.22 3.94
C ILE A 170 0.28 -12.36 4.47
N ASP A 171 1.08 -12.11 5.51
CA ASP A 171 1.92 -13.12 6.15
C ASP A 171 1.23 -13.67 7.42
N PRO A 172 0.83 -14.95 7.42
CA PRO A 172 0.18 -15.58 8.58
C PRO A 172 1.08 -15.67 9.82
N ASN A 173 2.39 -15.54 9.65
CA ASN A 173 3.35 -15.58 10.76
C ASN A 173 3.48 -14.23 11.49
N VAL A 174 2.95 -13.16 10.92
CA VAL A 174 2.93 -11.82 11.50
C VAL A 174 1.57 -11.55 12.12
N GLY A 175 1.51 -11.08 13.37
CA GLY A 175 0.23 -10.79 14.01
C GLY A 175 0.30 -10.65 15.54
N GLY A 176 -0.85 -10.76 16.21
CA GLY A 176 -0.99 -10.42 17.61
C GLY A 176 -0.99 -8.91 17.83
N LYS A 177 -0.53 -8.48 19.02
CA LYS A 177 -0.43 -7.05 19.34
C LYS A 177 0.80 -6.43 18.68
N ILE A 178 0.70 -5.16 18.34
CA ILE A 178 1.86 -4.37 17.92
C ILE A 178 2.54 -3.82 19.16
N GLN A 179 3.83 -4.04 19.27
CA GLN A 179 4.70 -3.47 20.31
C GLN A 179 5.52 -2.36 19.68
N MET A 180 5.64 -1.23 20.35
CA MET A 180 6.35 -0.07 19.81
C MET A 180 7.06 0.70 20.90
N THR A 181 8.29 1.10 20.63
CA THR A 181 9.10 1.95 21.50
C THR A 181 9.63 3.14 20.71
N LEU A 182 9.49 4.31 21.27
CA LEU A 182 10.05 5.56 20.77
C LEU A 182 11.31 5.91 21.56
N ILE A 183 12.34 6.32 20.84
CA ILE A 183 13.64 6.70 21.42
C ILE A 183 14.00 8.07 20.88
N ASP A 184 13.98 9.07 21.72
CA ASP A 184 14.40 10.43 21.37
C ASP A 184 15.52 10.94 22.29
N LYS A 185 15.89 12.22 22.17
CA LYS A 185 16.97 12.82 22.96
C LYS A 185 16.67 12.87 24.47
N ASN A 186 15.40 12.90 24.84
CA ASN A 186 14.95 13.17 26.19
C ASN A 186 14.34 11.93 26.84
N SER A 187 13.83 10.99 26.06
CA SER A 187 13.04 9.87 26.54
C SER A 187 13.22 8.60 25.73
N LEU A 188 12.98 7.49 26.40
CA LEU A 188 12.66 6.22 25.78
C LEU A 188 11.33 5.79 26.38
N ARG A 189 10.30 5.65 25.54
CA ARG A 189 8.97 5.27 25.99
C ARG A 189 8.36 4.15 25.15
N GLN A 190 7.73 3.22 25.81
CA GLN A 190 6.84 2.28 25.15
C GLN A 190 5.52 2.97 24.83
N VAL A 191 5.02 2.75 23.62
CA VAL A 191 3.70 3.24 23.20
C VAL A 191 2.64 2.30 23.74
N GLY A 192 1.65 2.86 24.42
CA GLY A 192 0.57 2.07 25.04
C GLY A 192 -0.37 1.43 24.01
N ASP A 193 -1.00 0.32 24.41
CA ASP A 193 -1.97 -0.40 23.56
C ASP A 193 -3.12 0.52 23.12
N ASP A 194 -3.57 1.44 23.97
CA ASP A 194 -4.65 2.37 23.64
C ASP A 194 -4.26 3.31 22.48
N GLU A 195 -3.04 3.89 22.53
CA GLU A 195 -2.52 4.77 21.49
C GLU A 195 -2.36 4.01 20.14
N ILE A 196 -1.91 2.76 20.20
CA ILE A 196 -1.77 1.90 19.01
C ILE A 196 -3.17 1.57 18.42
N ASN A 197 -4.12 1.27 19.29
CA ASN A 197 -5.50 0.97 18.87
C ASN A 197 -6.18 2.19 18.24
N GLU A 198 -5.99 3.38 18.77
CA GLU A 198 -6.49 4.63 18.17
C GLU A 198 -5.94 4.82 16.74
N ILE A 199 -4.66 4.55 16.53
CA ILE A 199 -4.04 4.61 15.19
C ILE A 199 -4.65 3.53 14.27
N LEU A 200 -4.84 2.30 14.76
CA LEU A 200 -5.46 1.23 13.98
C LEU A 200 -6.89 1.56 13.57
N GLU A 201 -7.69 2.12 14.45
CA GLU A 201 -9.05 2.56 14.13
C GLU A 201 -9.04 3.72 13.13
N SER A 202 -8.18 4.71 13.29
CA SER A 202 -8.03 5.80 12.31
C SER A 202 -7.66 5.27 10.91
N ILE A 203 -6.77 4.27 10.82
CA ILE A 203 -6.42 3.62 9.55
C ILE A 203 -7.64 2.91 8.93
N LYS A 204 -8.46 2.25 9.74
CA LYS A 204 -9.68 1.58 9.28
C LYS A 204 -10.73 2.59 8.80
N GLU A 205 -10.93 3.68 9.55
CA GLU A 205 -11.86 4.75 9.18
C GLU A 205 -11.49 5.38 7.85
N LEU A 206 -10.21 5.75 7.66
CA LEU A 206 -9.73 6.29 6.38
C LEU A 206 -9.94 5.32 5.21
N ALA A 207 -9.75 4.02 5.43
CA ALA A 207 -10.00 3.01 4.41
C ALA A 207 -11.50 2.90 4.09
N PHE A 208 -12.35 2.96 5.10
CA PHE A 208 -13.82 2.92 4.96
C PHE A 208 -14.35 4.17 4.24
N GLU A 209 -13.85 5.36 4.60
CA GLU A 209 -14.20 6.61 3.92
C GLU A 209 -13.82 6.58 2.44
N ALA A 210 -12.62 6.07 2.10
CA ALA A 210 -12.18 5.93 0.72
C ALA A 210 -13.07 4.96 -0.07
N GLU A 211 -13.51 3.85 0.53
CA GLU A 211 -14.44 2.92 -0.10
C GLU A 211 -15.82 3.56 -0.31
N ARG A 212 -16.32 4.27 0.70
CA ARG A 212 -17.61 4.98 0.62
C ARG A 212 -17.59 6.07 -0.46
N GLU A 213 -16.49 6.79 -0.59
CA GLU A 213 -16.33 7.78 -1.65
C GLU A 213 -16.40 7.16 -3.05
N ILE A 214 -15.73 6.03 -3.27
CA ILE A 214 -15.83 5.28 -4.54
C ILE A 214 -17.28 4.84 -4.81
N GLN A 215 -17.97 4.30 -3.80
CA GLN A 215 -19.39 3.90 -3.94
C GLN A 215 -20.29 5.07 -4.31
N ASN A 216 -20.08 6.25 -3.72
CA ASN A 216 -20.85 7.46 -4.04
C ASN A 216 -20.60 7.90 -5.50
N ILE A 217 -19.33 7.93 -5.96
CA ILE A 217 -19.00 8.27 -7.35
C ILE A 217 -19.67 7.29 -8.31
N VAL A 218 -19.62 5.99 -8.02
CA VAL A 218 -20.25 4.96 -8.89
C VAL A 218 -21.76 5.09 -8.87
N HIS A 219 -22.36 5.39 -7.74
CA HIS A 219 -23.80 5.67 -7.67
C HIS A 219 -24.19 6.84 -8.59
N GLU A 220 -23.46 7.95 -8.54
CA GLU A 220 -23.69 9.08 -9.43
C GLU A 220 -23.50 8.72 -10.91
N ILE A 221 -22.49 7.91 -11.24
CA ILE A 221 -22.27 7.41 -12.61
C ILE A 221 -23.51 6.64 -13.11
N VAL A 222 -24.05 5.74 -12.27
CA VAL A 222 -25.22 4.94 -12.62
C VAL A 222 -26.46 5.82 -12.83
N GLU A 223 -26.71 6.76 -11.92
CA GLU A 223 -27.86 7.66 -12.04
C GLU A 223 -27.75 8.58 -13.28
N LYS A 224 -26.57 9.12 -13.57
CA LYS A 224 -26.36 9.92 -14.77
C LYS A 224 -26.54 9.12 -16.05
N ARG A 225 -26.06 7.89 -16.11
CA ARG A 225 -26.27 7.02 -17.28
C ARG A 225 -27.75 6.72 -17.49
N ARG A 226 -28.52 6.46 -16.43
CA ARG A 226 -29.98 6.25 -16.49
C ARG A 226 -30.69 7.50 -17.02
N TRP A 227 -30.33 8.66 -16.44
CA TRP A 227 -30.91 9.93 -16.83
C TRP A 227 -30.61 10.24 -18.33
N ILE A 228 -29.33 10.11 -18.76
CA ILE A 228 -28.93 10.30 -20.16
C ILE A 228 -29.72 9.37 -21.09
N ASN A 229 -29.91 8.10 -20.73
CA ASN A 229 -30.72 7.17 -21.50
C ASN A 229 -32.20 7.64 -21.63
N THR A 230 -32.76 8.12 -20.51
CA THR A 230 -34.14 8.66 -20.50
C THR A 230 -34.28 9.84 -21.46
N VAL A 231 -33.37 10.81 -21.35
CA VAL A 231 -33.42 12.01 -22.22
C VAL A 231 -33.12 11.69 -23.68
N SER A 232 -32.12 10.82 -23.92
CA SER A 232 -31.79 10.36 -25.28
C SER A 232 -32.98 9.64 -25.93
N ASN A 233 -33.69 8.80 -25.16
CA ASN A 233 -34.87 8.12 -25.64
C ASN A 233 -36.02 9.11 -25.97
N GLN A 234 -36.21 10.14 -25.17
CA GLN A 234 -37.19 11.18 -25.41
C GLN A 234 -36.88 12.04 -26.65
N LYS A 235 -35.59 12.39 -26.86
CA LYS A 235 -35.17 13.29 -27.94
C LYS A 235 -34.94 12.56 -29.28
N PHE A 236 -34.44 11.30 -29.23
CA PHE A 236 -33.92 10.60 -30.39
C PHE A 236 -34.53 9.20 -30.62
N ASP A 237 -35.45 8.77 -29.74
CA ASP A 237 -36.12 7.47 -29.77
C ASP A 237 -35.18 6.26 -29.57
N PHE A 238 -34.08 6.44 -28.80
CA PHE A 238 -33.22 5.36 -28.38
C PHE A 238 -32.46 5.69 -27.08
N GLU A 239 -32.09 4.65 -26.32
CA GLU A 239 -31.16 4.76 -25.21
C GLU A 239 -29.73 4.84 -25.74
N LEU A 240 -28.94 5.79 -25.21
CA LEU A 240 -27.56 6.00 -25.65
C LEU A 240 -26.58 4.92 -25.12
N PHE A 241 -26.78 4.45 -23.90
CA PHE A 241 -25.90 3.49 -23.26
C PHE A 241 -26.56 2.14 -23.05
N GLU A 242 -25.79 1.07 -23.27
CA GLU A 242 -26.16 -0.28 -22.87
C GLU A 242 -26.09 -0.45 -21.36
N GLN A 243 -26.94 -1.31 -20.80
CA GLN A 243 -26.83 -1.73 -19.40
C GLN A 243 -25.78 -2.83 -19.30
N ASN A 244 -24.89 -2.71 -18.29
CA ASN A 244 -23.87 -3.71 -18.01
C ASN A 244 -23.68 -3.84 -16.49
N GLU A 245 -24.49 -4.71 -15.88
CA GLU A 245 -24.48 -4.93 -14.42
C GLU A 245 -23.17 -5.50 -13.91
N PHE A 246 -22.51 -6.35 -14.72
CA PHE A 246 -21.19 -6.88 -14.36
C PHE A 246 -20.16 -5.75 -14.24
N ALA A 247 -20.10 -4.87 -15.24
CA ALA A 247 -19.18 -3.74 -15.21
C ALA A 247 -19.47 -2.79 -14.06
N ILE A 248 -20.74 -2.51 -13.76
CA ILE A 248 -21.15 -1.68 -12.61
C ILE A 248 -20.72 -2.33 -11.29
N SER A 249 -20.92 -3.63 -11.12
CA SER A 249 -20.48 -4.36 -9.93
C SER A 249 -18.96 -4.33 -9.76
N GLU A 250 -18.18 -4.46 -10.82
CA GLU A 250 -16.72 -4.41 -10.76
C GLU A 250 -16.18 -3.03 -10.41
N ILE A 251 -16.73 -1.96 -10.95
CA ILE A 251 -16.23 -0.61 -10.68
C ILE A 251 -16.52 -0.11 -9.25
N GLN A 252 -17.42 -0.76 -8.53
CA GLN A 252 -17.70 -0.45 -7.11
C GLN A 252 -16.62 -0.93 -6.15
N LYS A 253 -15.78 -1.86 -6.58
CA LYS A 253 -14.76 -2.47 -5.73
C LYS A 253 -13.57 -1.55 -5.53
N SER A 254 -12.94 -1.63 -4.35
CA SER A 254 -11.70 -0.91 -4.05
C SER A 254 -10.55 -1.36 -4.96
N CYS A 255 -9.58 -0.48 -5.17
CA CYS A 255 -8.39 -0.74 -5.97
C CYS A 255 -7.15 -0.57 -5.08
N LYS A 256 -6.44 -1.67 -4.80
CA LYS A 256 -5.29 -1.69 -3.88
C LYS A 256 -3.94 -1.85 -4.60
N ASN A 257 -3.96 -2.44 -5.78
CA ASN A 257 -2.77 -2.80 -6.53
C ASN A 257 -3.05 -2.76 -8.05
N GLU A 258 -2.03 -3.07 -8.86
CA GLU A 258 -2.09 -3.08 -10.31
C GLU A 258 -3.09 -4.09 -10.87
N THR A 259 -3.18 -5.29 -10.29
CA THR A 259 -4.13 -6.32 -10.72
C THR A 259 -5.57 -5.87 -10.52
N ASP A 260 -5.85 -5.27 -9.38
CA ASP A 260 -7.14 -4.64 -9.09
C ASP A 260 -7.44 -3.56 -10.13
N PHE A 261 -6.49 -2.67 -10.37
CA PHE A 261 -6.65 -1.58 -11.34
C PHE A 261 -6.96 -2.10 -12.72
N THR A 262 -6.23 -3.13 -13.18
CA THR A 262 -6.44 -3.75 -14.50
C THR A 262 -7.87 -4.30 -14.67
N SER A 263 -8.38 -4.99 -13.65
CA SER A 263 -9.75 -5.50 -13.66
C SER A 263 -10.78 -4.38 -13.73
N ARG A 264 -10.62 -3.36 -12.88
CA ARG A 264 -11.57 -2.26 -12.74
C ARG A 264 -11.56 -1.30 -13.94
N ILE A 265 -10.37 -0.97 -14.46
CA ILE A 265 -10.28 -0.12 -15.65
C ILE A 265 -10.85 -0.82 -16.90
N SER A 266 -10.72 -2.16 -16.95
CA SER A 266 -11.35 -2.96 -18.00
C SER A 266 -12.86 -2.91 -17.90
N ALA A 267 -13.42 -3.01 -16.70
CA ALA A 267 -14.86 -2.88 -16.48
C ALA A 267 -15.37 -1.46 -16.78
N LEU A 268 -14.63 -0.43 -16.37
CA LEU A 268 -14.98 0.96 -16.69
C LEU A 268 -14.97 1.21 -18.21
N ALA A 269 -14.00 0.65 -18.93
CA ALA A 269 -13.92 0.74 -20.36
C ALA A 269 -15.08 0.02 -21.07
N LEU A 270 -15.63 -1.06 -20.52
CA LEU A 270 -16.87 -1.68 -21.02
C LEU A 270 -18.07 -0.73 -20.90
N LEU A 271 -18.12 0.11 -19.86
CA LEU A 271 -19.17 1.14 -19.73
C LEU A 271 -18.96 2.28 -20.72
N VAL A 272 -17.73 2.64 -21.06
CA VAL A 272 -17.39 3.64 -22.08
C VAL A 272 -17.72 3.11 -23.47
N ASP A 273 -17.37 1.85 -23.76
CA ASP A 273 -17.66 1.19 -25.06
C ASP A 273 -19.14 0.86 -25.25
N GLY A 274 -19.92 0.77 -24.18
CA GLY A 274 -21.35 0.44 -24.19
C GLY A 274 -22.24 1.56 -24.78
N ILE A 275 -21.73 2.32 -25.74
CA ILE A 275 -22.48 3.33 -26.52
C ILE A 275 -23.15 2.64 -27.68
N ARG A 276 -24.45 2.86 -27.88
CA ARG A 276 -25.24 2.28 -28.99
C ARG A 276 -24.93 2.98 -30.31
N VAL A 277 -23.77 2.66 -30.88
CA VAL A 277 -23.19 3.28 -32.09
C VAL A 277 -24.11 3.25 -33.27
N SER A 278 -24.78 2.10 -33.52
CA SER A 278 -25.68 1.93 -34.67
C SER A 278 -26.86 2.90 -34.66
N ASN A 279 -27.29 3.37 -33.54
CA ASN A 279 -28.36 4.34 -33.38
C ASN A 279 -27.85 5.77 -33.59
N LEU A 280 -26.67 6.09 -33.02
CA LEU A 280 -26.01 7.38 -33.22
C LEU A 280 -25.66 7.60 -34.72
N ASP A 281 -25.15 6.56 -35.40
CA ASP A 281 -24.71 6.62 -36.78
C ASP A 281 -25.87 6.99 -37.76
N LYS A 282 -27.11 6.63 -37.39
CA LYS A 282 -28.31 7.04 -38.14
C LYS A 282 -28.68 8.52 -37.99
N GLN A 283 -28.11 9.19 -36.99
CA GLN A 283 -28.43 10.59 -36.64
C GLN A 283 -27.42 11.59 -37.22
N ILE A 284 -26.32 11.13 -37.81
CA ILE A 284 -25.24 11.96 -38.35
C ILE A 284 -25.20 11.90 -39.87
N VAL A 285 -24.77 13.00 -40.47
CA VAL A 285 -24.64 13.13 -41.92
C VAL A 285 -23.23 12.75 -42.40
N ILE A 286 -22.22 13.12 -41.64
CA ILE A 286 -20.81 12.86 -41.98
C ILE A 286 -20.30 11.70 -41.10
N HIS A 287 -20.16 10.51 -41.72
CA HIS A 287 -19.72 9.32 -40.99
C HIS A 287 -18.23 9.35 -40.72
N PRO A 288 -17.79 9.23 -39.43
CA PRO A 288 -16.39 9.20 -39.05
C PRO A 288 -15.75 7.84 -39.31
N THR A 289 -14.45 7.73 -39.05
CA THR A 289 -13.80 6.41 -38.98
C THR A 289 -14.45 5.53 -37.88
N PRO A 290 -14.49 4.19 -38.08
CA PRO A 290 -15.17 3.28 -37.16
C PRO A 290 -14.63 3.43 -35.72
N GLY A 291 -15.53 3.34 -34.74
CA GLY A 291 -15.22 3.38 -33.28
C GLY A 291 -16.29 4.15 -32.51
N SER A 292 -16.70 3.62 -31.36
CA SER A 292 -17.79 4.14 -30.53
C SER A 292 -17.60 5.63 -30.17
N LEU A 293 -16.41 6.01 -29.78
CA LEU A 293 -16.09 7.39 -29.40
C LEU A 293 -15.97 8.33 -30.61
N ASN A 294 -15.59 7.82 -31.78
CA ASN A 294 -15.53 8.64 -32.99
C ASN A 294 -16.94 9.00 -33.46
N VAL A 295 -17.87 8.03 -33.42
CA VAL A 295 -19.28 8.25 -33.78
C VAL A 295 -19.96 9.17 -32.75
N LEU A 296 -19.70 8.99 -31.47
CA LEU A 296 -20.21 9.89 -30.43
C LEU A 296 -19.70 11.33 -30.65
N GLU A 297 -18.41 11.50 -30.92
CA GLU A 297 -17.82 12.82 -31.18
C GLU A 297 -18.44 13.49 -32.41
N ALA A 298 -18.62 12.74 -33.50
CA ALA A 298 -19.25 13.26 -34.72
C ALA A 298 -20.69 13.70 -34.44
N PHE A 299 -21.45 12.88 -33.72
CA PHE A 299 -22.83 13.21 -33.33
C PHE A 299 -22.89 14.49 -32.48
N LEU A 300 -22.03 14.62 -31.48
CA LEU A 300 -22.03 15.76 -30.62
C LEU A 300 -21.62 17.05 -31.33
N LYS A 301 -20.60 16.99 -32.19
CA LYS A 301 -20.19 18.13 -33.03
C LYS A 301 -21.27 18.61 -34.00
N GLU A 302 -22.05 17.69 -34.52
CA GLU A 302 -23.11 18.02 -35.48
C GLU A 302 -24.36 18.60 -34.82
N LYS A 303 -24.69 18.09 -33.61
CA LYS A 303 -25.92 18.48 -32.90
C LYS A 303 -25.76 19.64 -31.94
N TYR A 304 -24.54 19.88 -31.42
CA TYR A 304 -24.29 20.85 -30.34
C TYR A 304 -23.13 21.78 -30.67
N GLN A 305 -23.41 23.08 -30.83
CA GLN A 305 -22.38 24.09 -31.18
C GLN A 305 -21.36 24.31 -30.10
N ASP A 306 -21.78 24.20 -28.83
CA ASP A 306 -20.93 24.43 -27.62
C ASP A 306 -20.29 23.15 -27.08
N PHE A 307 -20.09 22.14 -27.96
CA PHE A 307 -19.50 20.87 -27.55
C PHE A 307 -18.03 21.02 -27.12
N ASP A 308 -17.73 20.70 -25.84
CA ASP A 308 -16.36 20.62 -25.34
C ASP A 308 -15.75 19.24 -25.64
N ILE A 309 -14.69 19.23 -26.42
CA ILE A 309 -13.93 18.03 -26.79
C ILE A 309 -13.33 17.29 -25.55
N THR A 310 -13.16 17.97 -24.43
CA THR A 310 -12.61 17.41 -23.19
C THR A 310 -13.37 16.16 -22.72
N LEU A 311 -14.69 16.13 -22.95
CA LEU A 311 -15.53 14.95 -22.70
C LEU A 311 -14.96 13.72 -23.42
N ILE A 312 -14.71 13.81 -24.72
CA ILE A 312 -14.20 12.69 -25.54
C ILE A 312 -12.75 12.36 -25.17
N VAL A 313 -11.94 13.36 -24.89
CA VAL A 313 -10.54 13.18 -24.46
C VAL A 313 -10.47 12.35 -23.19
N ASN A 314 -11.27 12.64 -22.17
CA ASN A 314 -11.35 11.85 -20.94
C ASN A 314 -11.74 10.40 -21.21
N LEU A 315 -12.73 10.16 -22.06
CA LEU A 315 -13.15 8.80 -22.42
C LEU A 315 -12.05 8.04 -23.17
N ARG A 316 -11.32 8.71 -24.09
CA ARG A 316 -10.19 8.12 -24.83
C ARG A 316 -9.02 7.79 -23.90
N ASP A 317 -8.75 8.64 -22.91
CA ASP A 317 -7.71 8.37 -21.89
C ASP A 317 -8.05 7.10 -21.11
N ILE A 318 -9.31 6.92 -20.67
CA ILE A 318 -9.78 5.69 -20.00
C ILE A 318 -9.58 4.46 -20.90
N MET A 319 -9.95 4.56 -22.17
CA MET A 319 -9.74 3.47 -23.12
C MET A 319 -8.26 3.16 -23.35
N THR A 320 -7.40 4.16 -23.31
CA THR A 320 -5.94 3.99 -23.40
C THR A 320 -5.40 3.25 -22.18
N LEU A 321 -5.85 3.57 -20.97
CA LEU A 321 -5.47 2.86 -19.74
C LEU A 321 -5.86 1.38 -19.77
N ARG A 322 -6.99 1.02 -20.41
CA ARG A 322 -7.41 -0.38 -20.61
C ARG A 322 -6.60 -1.11 -21.68
N SER A 323 -6.32 -0.45 -22.81
CA SER A 323 -5.95 -1.12 -24.06
C SER A 323 -4.57 -1.74 -24.09
N LYS A 324 -3.78 -1.52 -23.03
CA LYS A 324 -2.37 -1.87 -23.02
C LYS A 324 -2.03 -2.90 -21.97
N LYS A 325 -1.07 -3.75 -22.33
CA LYS A 325 -0.66 -4.90 -21.50
C LYS A 325 -0.21 -4.46 -20.11
N MET A 326 -0.98 -4.81 -19.10
CA MET A 326 -0.51 -4.80 -17.72
C MET A 326 0.23 -6.12 -17.45
N PRO A 327 1.33 -6.15 -16.67
CA PRO A 327 1.91 -5.04 -15.90
C PRO A 327 2.39 -3.89 -16.77
N ILE A 328 2.48 -2.67 -16.18
CA ILE A 328 3.03 -1.50 -16.87
C ILE A 328 4.46 -1.82 -17.27
N HIS A 329 4.63 -2.23 -18.53
CA HIS A 329 5.95 -2.32 -19.11
C HIS A 329 6.42 -0.90 -19.43
N GLU A 330 7.68 -0.59 -19.10
CA GLU A 330 8.34 0.69 -19.39
C GLU A 330 8.26 1.10 -20.87
N ASP A 331 7.75 0.22 -21.73
CA ASP A 331 7.74 0.31 -23.19
C ASP A 331 6.42 0.85 -23.81
N ASP A 332 5.40 1.23 -23.01
CA ASP A 332 4.19 1.83 -23.60
C ASP A 332 4.10 3.35 -23.38
N PRO A 333 4.62 4.15 -24.34
CA PRO A 333 4.68 5.59 -24.19
C PRO A 333 3.27 6.24 -24.09
N LYS A 334 2.22 5.64 -24.64
CA LYS A 334 0.86 6.21 -24.57
C LYS A 334 0.24 6.04 -23.19
N LEU A 335 0.43 4.87 -22.58
CA LEU A 335 -0.02 4.61 -21.21
C LEU A 335 0.68 5.55 -20.23
N ILE A 336 2.01 5.64 -20.32
CA ILE A 336 2.84 6.52 -19.50
C ILE A 336 2.39 7.98 -19.66
N GLN A 337 2.13 8.44 -20.89
CA GLN A 337 1.66 9.79 -21.14
C GLN A 337 0.31 10.09 -20.47
N VAL A 338 -0.64 9.14 -20.43
CA VAL A 338 -1.92 9.34 -19.74
C VAL A 338 -1.71 9.43 -18.24
N ILE A 339 -0.90 8.55 -17.65
CA ILE A 339 -0.59 8.54 -16.21
C ILE A 339 0.07 9.87 -15.80
N LEU A 340 1.07 10.34 -16.55
CA LEU A 340 1.75 11.61 -16.30
C LEU A 340 0.84 12.82 -16.52
N LYS A 341 0.01 12.80 -17.57
CA LYS A 341 -1.01 13.83 -17.86
C LYS A 341 -2.01 13.95 -16.70
N TRP A 342 -2.28 12.85 -16.02
CA TRP A 342 -3.13 12.84 -14.84
C TRP A 342 -2.36 13.12 -13.53
N GLU A 343 -1.12 13.62 -13.63
CA GLU A 343 -0.27 14.05 -12.51
C GLU A 343 0.15 12.94 -11.54
N HIS A 344 0.13 11.68 -12.00
CA HIS A 344 0.63 10.56 -11.23
C HIS A 344 2.12 10.29 -11.52
N LYS A 345 2.83 9.80 -10.50
CA LYS A 345 4.19 9.25 -10.63
C LYS A 345 4.14 7.83 -11.22
N ILE A 346 5.27 7.30 -11.63
CA ILE A 346 5.41 5.91 -12.08
C ILE A 346 6.33 5.18 -11.10
N PRO A 347 5.88 4.06 -10.50
CA PRO A 347 4.52 3.50 -10.55
C PRO A 347 3.50 4.42 -9.85
N PRO A 348 2.24 4.46 -10.29
CA PRO A 348 1.22 5.31 -9.70
C PRO A 348 0.71 4.75 -8.37
N ASN A 349 0.09 5.62 -7.56
CA ASN A 349 -0.80 5.15 -6.51
C ASN A 349 -2.09 4.62 -7.16
N TRP A 350 -2.27 3.30 -7.18
CA TRP A 350 -3.34 2.62 -7.89
C TRP A 350 -4.74 3.03 -7.43
N ALA A 351 -4.92 3.24 -6.11
CA ALA A 351 -6.21 3.70 -5.57
C ALA A 351 -6.53 5.13 -6.04
N SER A 352 -5.55 6.02 -6.03
CA SER A 352 -5.70 7.40 -6.49
C SER A 352 -5.95 7.48 -7.99
N LEU A 353 -5.21 6.72 -8.80
CA LEU A 353 -5.40 6.63 -10.25
C LEU A 353 -6.80 6.09 -10.59
N TRP A 354 -7.26 5.08 -9.84
CA TRP A 354 -8.59 4.51 -9.99
C TRP A 354 -9.69 5.54 -9.70
N LYS A 355 -9.60 6.23 -8.56
CA LYS A 355 -10.55 7.29 -8.21
C LYS A 355 -10.60 8.36 -9.30
N GLN A 356 -9.45 8.77 -9.80
CA GLN A 356 -9.38 9.78 -10.86
C GLN A 356 -10.01 9.31 -12.18
N ALA A 357 -9.85 8.03 -12.54
CA ALA A 357 -10.51 7.47 -13.72
C ALA A 357 -12.04 7.53 -13.60
N LEU A 358 -12.58 7.16 -12.43
CA LEU A 358 -14.01 7.27 -12.15
C LEU A 358 -14.50 8.72 -12.21
N MET A 359 -13.78 9.66 -11.59
CA MET A 359 -14.14 11.08 -11.62
C MET A 359 -14.14 11.66 -13.03
N ARG A 360 -13.16 11.30 -13.87
CA ARG A 360 -13.13 11.75 -15.27
C ARG A 360 -14.27 11.16 -16.11
N TYR A 361 -14.66 9.92 -15.83
CA TYR A 361 -15.84 9.35 -16.45
C TYR A 361 -17.11 10.08 -16.00
N LEU A 362 -17.27 10.32 -14.71
CA LEU A 362 -18.40 11.07 -14.15
C LEU A 362 -18.48 12.50 -14.73
N GLN A 363 -17.34 13.18 -14.85
CA GLN A 363 -17.26 14.49 -15.49
C GLN A 363 -17.75 14.44 -16.95
N SER A 364 -17.30 13.42 -17.71
CA SER A 364 -17.74 13.25 -19.10
C SER A 364 -19.26 13.02 -19.20
N LEU A 365 -19.84 12.23 -18.27
CA LEU A 365 -21.29 12.05 -18.19
C LEU A 365 -22.01 13.36 -17.84
N SER A 366 -21.45 14.15 -16.93
CA SER A 366 -22.03 15.44 -16.52
C SER A 366 -22.06 16.44 -17.66
N GLU A 367 -21.01 16.52 -18.48
CA GLU A 367 -21.00 17.37 -19.66
C GLU A 367 -22.00 16.86 -20.73
N LEU A 368 -22.09 15.54 -20.92
CA LEU A 368 -23.06 14.95 -21.82
C LEU A 368 -24.51 15.22 -21.38
N GLU A 369 -24.77 15.13 -20.08
CA GLU A 369 -26.05 15.49 -19.48
C GLU A 369 -26.44 16.94 -19.77
N LYS A 370 -25.52 17.89 -19.59
CA LYS A 370 -25.76 19.32 -19.91
C LYS A 370 -26.11 19.52 -21.39
N LEU A 371 -25.35 18.91 -22.30
CA LEU A 371 -25.60 19.00 -23.74
C LEU A 371 -26.97 18.42 -24.11
N LEU A 372 -27.34 17.29 -23.53
CA LEU A 372 -28.64 16.67 -23.79
C LEU A 372 -29.82 17.43 -23.15
N SER A 373 -29.58 18.26 -22.11
CA SER A 373 -30.61 19.08 -21.47
C SER A 373 -30.87 20.39 -22.20
N SER A 374 -29.91 20.87 -23.01
CA SER A 374 -30.07 22.04 -23.86
C SER A 374 -30.89 21.67 -25.14
#